data_28683f31e718ab8ccfed3459eb6e3e11
#
_entry.id   28683f31e718ab8ccfed3459eb6e3e11
#
_cell.length_a   1.000
_cell.length_b   1.000
_cell.length_c   1.000
_cell.angle_alpha   90.00
_cell.angle_beta   90.00
_cell.angle_gamma   90.00
#
_symmetry.space_group_name_H-M   'P 1'
#
loop_
_entity.id
_entity.type
_entity.pdbx_description
1 polymer ?
#
loop_
_entity_poly.entity_id
_entity_poly.type
_entity_poly.pdbx_seq_one_letter_code
_entity_poly.pdbx_strand_id
1 'polypeptide(L)'
;MMMRMMRSCCSTINNGILLRSSPIKQASNIVCFPPLFSHPKDKYWFIRSQHKSSMGDSETQGFQNPRYVVKKVLARPQHEGDGAIVRRSIGRGELRNLDPFLMLDEFSVSAPAGFPDHPHRGFETVTYMLEGAFTHQDFAGHKGTIRAGDLQWMTAGKGIIHSEMPAAPGENKGLQLWINLSSKDKMMEPRYQELQSKDISKVERDGVAVRIIAGESFGVQSPVYTQTPTMYLDFTLSPGSQVHQRIPESWNAFVYIVDGEGVFGDPSAEAAASHHALVLSAGDGVEVWNRAARPLRFVLIGGQPLKEPVVQYGPFVMNTQAQIQQAIEDYNYCKNGFEKGKHWASQQ
;
A
#
# COMPACT_ATOMS: atom_id res chain seq x y z
N MET A 1 -1.82 -20.32 -8.18
CA MET A 1 -1.63 -21.72 -7.75
C MET A 1 -1.20 -21.85 -6.31
N MET A 2 -0.47 -20.90 -5.76
CA MET A 2 0.03 -20.93 -4.36
C MET A 2 -1.04 -20.60 -3.30
N MET A 3 -2.00 -19.70 -3.59
CA MET A 3 -3.13 -19.38 -2.68
C MET A 3 -4.09 -20.54 -2.41
N ARG A 4 -4.23 -21.49 -3.34
CA ARG A 4 -5.11 -22.67 -3.15
C ARG A 4 -4.58 -23.70 -2.14
N MET A 5 -3.27 -23.74 -1.89
CA MET A 5 -2.68 -24.70 -0.94
C MET A 5 -2.79 -24.31 0.54
N MET A 6 -3.10 -23.03 0.84
CA MET A 6 -3.20 -22.55 2.23
C MET A 6 -4.59 -22.62 2.86
N ARG A 7 -5.61 -23.08 2.11
CA ARG A 7 -7.02 -23.15 2.60
C ARG A 7 -7.33 -24.28 3.61
N SER A 8 -6.36 -25.13 4.01
CA SER A 8 -6.75 -26.42 4.60
C SER A 8 -6.26 -26.74 6.00
N CYS A 9 -5.83 -25.81 6.86
CA CYS A 9 -5.33 -26.20 8.19
C CYS A 9 -6.16 -25.76 9.41
N CYS A 10 -7.09 -24.82 9.28
CA CYS A 10 -7.93 -24.44 10.44
C CYS A 10 -9.25 -25.22 10.57
N SER A 11 -9.65 -26.06 9.60
CA SER A 11 -10.97 -26.69 9.57
C SER A 11 -11.04 -28.18 9.96
N THR A 12 -9.95 -28.82 10.35
CA THR A 12 -9.97 -30.26 10.64
C THR A 12 -9.39 -30.64 12.01
N ILE A 13 -10.04 -30.21 13.08
CA ILE A 13 -10.03 -30.96 14.36
C ILE A 13 -11.41 -30.76 15.02
N ASN A 14 -12.37 -31.55 14.59
CA ASN A 14 -13.55 -31.81 15.37
C ASN A 14 -13.92 -33.28 15.15
N ASN A 15 -13.45 -34.16 16.03
CA ASN A 15 -14.16 -35.39 16.41
C ASN A 15 -13.58 -35.95 17.71
N GLY A 16 -14.43 -35.93 18.73
CA GLY A 16 -14.44 -36.92 19.81
C GLY A 16 -13.75 -36.55 21.10
N ILE A 17 -14.50 -36.13 22.08
CA ILE A 17 -14.86 -36.91 23.28
C ILE A 17 -15.65 -35.99 24.22
N LEU A 18 -16.93 -36.39 24.42
CA LEU A 18 -17.76 -35.89 25.53
C LEU A 18 -17.21 -36.46 26.83
N LEU A 19 -16.88 -35.61 27.82
CA LEU A 19 -16.97 -35.97 29.24
C LEU A 19 -17.65 -34.81 29.99
N ARG A 20 -18.79 -35.16 30.56
CA ARG A 20 -19.61 -34.35 31.49
C ARG A 20 -18.90 -34.18 32.83
N SER A 21 -18.91 -32.98 33.37
CA SER A 21 -19.06 -32.80 34.81
C SER A 21 -19.61 -31.40 35.11
N SER A 22 -20.58 -31.40 36.00
CA SER A 22 -21.48 -30.31 36.39
C SER A 22 -20.83 -29.31 37.36
N PRO A 23 -21.57 -28.25 37.81
CA PRO A 23 -21.01 -26.94 38.11
C PRO A 23 -20.75 -26.74 39.62
N ILE A 24 -19.80 -25.89 39.94
CA ILE A 24 -19.69 -25.31 41.28
C ILE A 24 -19.89 -23.79 41.15
N LYS A 25 -20.97 -23.36 41.81
CA LYS A 25 -21.26 -21.96 42.16
C LYS A 25 -20.30 -21.53 43.28
N GLN A 26 -19.70 -20.38 43.15
CA GLN A 26 -19.52 -19.51 44.32
C GLN A 26 -19.51 -18.05 43.94
N ALA A 27 -20.21 -17.28 44.78
CA ALA A 27 -20.63 -15.90 44.59
C ALA A 27 -19.66 -14.91 45.24
N SER A 28 -19.84 -13.66 44.80
CA SER A 28 -19.65 -12.38 45.53
C SER A 28 -18.25 -11.97 45.97
N ASN A 29 -17.74 -10.84 45.47
CA ASN A 29 -17.91 -9.57 46.20
C ASN A 29 -17.52 -8.38 45.29
N ILE A 30 -18.48 -7.50 45.17
CA ILE A 30 -18.33 -6.16 44.60
C ILE A 30 -17.66 -5.28 45.66
N VAL A 31 -16.54 -4.66 45.31
CA VAL A 31 -16.06 -3.47 46.01
C VAL A 31 -15.85 -2.37 44.99
N CYS A 32 -16.79 -1.41 45.00
CA CYS A 32 -16.62 -0.11 44.34
C CYS A 32 -15.64 0.74 45.15
N PHE A 33 -14.63 1.32 44.49
CA PHE A 33 -14.01 2.56 44.95
C PHE A 33 -13.97 3.60 43.83
N PRO A 34 -14.16 4.88 44.14
CA PRO A 34 -14.37 5.94 43.17
C PRO A 34 -13.05 6.51 42.61
N PRO A 35 -13.10 7.33 41.55
CA PRO A 35 -11.92 7.86 40.91
C PRO A 35 -11.41 9.11 41.61
N LEU A 36 -10.12 9.22 41.83
CA LEU A 36 -9.46 10.43 42.28
C LEU A 36 -8.24 10.73 41.42
N PHE A 37 -8.33 11.85 40.66
CA PHE A 37 -7.33 12.89 40.44
C PHE A 37 -5.97 12.47 39.83
N SER A 38 -5.34 13.21 38.98
CA SER A 38 -5.27 14.59 38.53
C SER A 38 -4.22 14.64 37.42
N HIS A 39 -4.46 15.44 36.42
CA HIS A 39 -3.47 15.78 35.40
C HIS A 39 -2.30 16.57 35.98
N PRO A 40 -1.08 16.35 35.52
CA PRO A 40 -0.12 17.40 35.35
C PRO A 40 -0.09 17.86 33.90
N LYS A 41 -0.26 19.15 33.72
CA LYS A 41 -0.05 19.89 32.48
C LYS A 41 1.44 19.90 32.18
N ASP A 42 1.91 19.12 31.27
CA ASP A 42 3.26 19.27 30.72
C ASP A 42 3.22 20.32 29.62
N LYS A 43 3.88 21.43 29.92
CA LYS A 43 4.12 22.57 29.04
C LYS A 43 5.09 22.15 27.94
N TYR A 44 4.58 21.90 26.73
CA TYR A 44 5.44 21.87 25.56
C TYR A 44 5.88 23.30 25.21
N TRP A 45 7.14 23.55 25.36
CA TRP A 45 7.80 24.77 24.88
C TRP A 45 7.87 24.72 23.35
N PHE A 46 7.01 25.52 22.70
CA PHE A 46 7.16 25.85 21.29
C PHE A 46 8.36 26.80 21.14
N ILE A 47 9.51 26.30 20.73
CA ILE A 47 10.56 27.13 20.18
C ILE A 47 10.11 27.52 18.76
N ARG A 48 9.55 28.69 18.65
CA ARG A 48 9.22 29.34 17.39
C ARG A 48 10.52 29.89 16.81
N SER A 49 11.24 29.07 16.03
CA SER A 49 12.30 29.56 15.15
C SER A 49 11.63 30.34 14.01
N GLN A 50 11.70 31.67 14.09
CA GLN A 50 11.35 32.54 13.00
C GLN A 50 12.50 32.53 11.97
N HIS A 51 12.52 31.52 11.11
CA HIS A 51 13.14 31.70 9.81
C HIS A 51 12.08 32.21 8.84
N LYS A 52 12.08 33.51 8.61
CA LYS A 52 11.53 34.10 7.40
C LYS A 52 12.39 33.61 6.23
N SER A 53 12.09 32.46 5.66
CA SER A 53 12.50 32.14 4.31
C SER A 53 11.52 32.83 3.36
N SER A 54 12.03 33.69 2.52
CA SER A 54 11.34 34.28 1.40
C SER A 54 10.71 33.17 0.53
N MET A 55 9.41 32.95 0.65
CA MET A 55 8.63 32.15 -0.29
C MET A 55 8.48 32.99 -1.57
N GLY A 56 9.36 32.78 -2.49
CA GLY A 56 9.36 33.34 -3.84
C GLY A 56 10.50 32.70 -4.62
N ASP A 57 10.18 32.00 -5.69
CA ASP A 57 11.08 31.58 -6.77
C ASP A 57 11.92 30.30 -6.63
N SER A 58 11.40 29.21 -6.07
CA SER A 58 12.12 27.92 -6.17
C SER A 58 11.55 26.90 -7.20
N GLU A 59 10.44 27.22 -7.86
CA GLU A 59 9.82 26.28 -8.83
C GLU A 59 10.34 26.42 -10.28
N THR A 60 11.16 27.40 -10.60
CA THR A 60 11.71 27.61 -11.95
C THR A 60 13.16 27.16 -12.12
N GLN A 61 13.85 26.75 -11.05
CA GLN A 61 15.17 26.14 -11.19
C GLN A 61 14.99 24.64 -11.49
N GLY A 62 15.48 24.19 -12.65
CA GLY A 62 15.58 22.78 -13.01
C GLY A 62 16.34 21.96 -11.93
N PHE A 63 16.19 20.66 -11.96
CA PHE A 63 16.89 19.76 -11.06
C PHE A 63 18.41 19.86 -11.22
N GLN A 64 19.16 19.73 -10.13
CA GLN A 64 20.62 19.66 -10.18
C GLN A 64 21.06 18.30 -10.75
N ASN A 65 20.36 17.25 -10.35
CA ASN A 65 20.60 15.87 -10.79
C ASN A 65 19.26 15.26 -11.24
N PRO A 66 18.77 15.57 -12.46
CA PRO A 66 17.51 15.04 -12.95
C PRO A 66 17.56 13.51 -13.07
N ARG A 67 16.46 12.86 -12.68
CA ARG A 67 16.30 11.43 -12.82
C ARG A 67 15.89 11.07 -14.25
N TYR A 68 16.41 9.97 -14.75
CA TYR A 68 16.05 9.38 -16.05
C TYR A 68 15.63 7.92 -15.89
N VAL A 69 14.99 7.35 -16.91
CA VAL A 69 14.53 5.96 -16.90
C VAL A 69 15.71 5.02 -17.12
N VAL A 70 16.00 4.17 -16.11
CA VAL A 70 17.06 3.16 -16.19
C VAL A 70 16.54 1.78 -16.52
N LYS A 71 15.24 1.52 -16.34
CA LYS A 71 14.60 0.24 -16.68
C LYS A 71 13.13 0.45 -17.00
N LYS A 72 12.67 -0.20 -18.08
CA LYS A 72 11.26 -0.23 -18.49
C LYS A 72 10.76 -1.67 -18.41
N VAL A 73 9.64 -1.88 -17.74
CA VAL A 73 9.02 -3.20 -17.53
C VAL A 73 7.57 -3.14 -17.98
N LEU A 74 7.19 -3.96 -18.96
CA LEU A 74 5.80 -4.13 -19.36
C LEU A 74 5.07 -5.04 -18.35
N ALA A 75 4.05 -4.52 -17.69
CA ALA A 75 3.19 -5.27 -16.79
C ALA A 75 2.22 -6.15 -17.59
N ARG A 76 2.59 -7.42 -17.80
CA ARG A 76 1.78 -8.37 -18.56
C ARG A 76 0.66 -8.94 -17.70
N PRO A 77 -0.53 -9.20 -18.29
CA PRO A 77 -1.64 -9.84 -17.56
C PRO A 77 -1.25 -11.22 -17.05
N GLN A 78 -1.69 -11.54 -15.84
CA GLN A 78 -1.60 -12.87 -15.23
C GLN A 78 -2.79 -13.13 -14.32
N HIS A 79 -3.12 -14.41 -14.09
CA HIS A 79 -4.15 -14.78 -13.13
C HIS A 79 -3.63 -14.71 -11.71
N GLU A 80 -4.45 -14.16 -10.81
CA GLU A 80 -4.19 -14.08 -9.37
C GLU A 80 -5.50 -14.26 -8.60
N GLY A 81 -5.42 -14.57 -7.29
CA GLY A 81 -6.60 -14.75 -6.45
C GLY A 81 -7.54 -15.85 -6.98
N ASP A 82 -8.84 -15.59 -6.93
CA ASP A 82 -9.87 -16.48 -7.47
C ASP A 82 -10.53 -15.82 -8.70
N GLY A 83 -9.96 -16.08 -9.89
CA GLY A 83 -10.45 -15.57 -11.16
C GLY A 83 -10.08 -14.11 -11.47
N ALA A 84 -9.32 -13.43 -10.62
CA ALA A 84 -8.86 -12.09 -10.89
C ALA A 84 -7.73 -12.08 -11.94
N ILE A 85 -7.63 -10.98 -12.68
CA ILE A 85 -6.51 -10.70 -13.60
C ILE A 85 -5.75 -9.51 -13.04
N VAL A 86 -4.43 -9.64 -12.95
CA VAL A 86 -3.54 -8.56 -12.54
C VAL A 86 -2.47 -8.31 -13.60
N ARG A 87 -2.02 -7.06 -13.71
CA ARG A 87 -0.83 -6.66 -14.47
C ARG A 87 0.27 -6.36 -13.47
N ARG A 88 1.12 -7.36 -13.19
CA ARG A 88 2.22 -7.23 -12.24
C ARG A 88 3.43 -6.60 -12.89
N SER A 89 3.92 -5.51 -12.33
CA SER A 89 5.13 -4.82 -12.80
C SER A 89 6.34 -5.04 -11.86
N ILE A 90 6.14 -4.94 -10.55
CA ILE A 90 7.11 -5.29 -9.50
C ILE A 90 6.65 -6.59 -8.84
N GLY A 91 7.54 -7.47 -8.44
CA GLY A 91 7.21 -8.77 -7.85
C GLY A 91 7.31 -9.94 -8.83
N ARG A 92 8.01 -9.76 -9.95
CA ARG A 92 8.24 -10.79 -10.99
C ARG A 92 9.71 -10.87 -11.39
N GLY A 93 10.06 -11.85 -12.23
CA GLY A 93 11.46 -12.14 -12.61
C GLY A 93 12.23 -10.95 -13.17
N GLU A 94 11.56 -10.07 -13.94
CA GLU A 94 12.18 -8.89 -14.55
C GLU A 94 12.47 -7.78 -13.52
N LEU A 95 11.66 -7.68 -12.45
CA LEU A 95 11.83 -6.74 -11.34
C LEU A 95 11.26 -7.37 -10.07
N ARG A 96 12.10 -8.12 -9.34
CA ARG A 96 11.65 -8.86 -8.16
C ARG A 96 11.18 -7.95 -7.02
N ASN A 97 11.90 -6.87 -6.79
CA ASN A 97 11.55 -5.79 -5.88
C ASN A 97 12.31 -4.52 -6.26
N LEU A 98 11.92 -3.39 -5.70
CA LEU A 98 12.64 -2.12 -5.75
C LEU A 98 12.55 -1.52 -4.35
N ASP A 99 13.51 -1.84 -3.50
CA ASP A 99 13.49 -1.46 -2.06
C ASP A 99 13.01 -0.02 -1.84
N PRO A 100 11.91 0.26 -1.08
CA PRO A 100 11.18 -0.69 -0.21
C PRO A 100 9.98 -1.40 -0.88
N PHE A 101 9.77 -1.27 -2.19
CA PHE A 101 8.61 -1.79 -2.89
C PHE A 101 8.79 -3.27 -3.25
N LEU A 102 7.83 -4.09 -2.83
CA LEU A 102 7.85 -5.55 -2.99
C LEU A 102 7.02 -6.02 -4.19
N MET A 103 5.91 -5.32 -4.46
CA MET A 103 4.96 -5.67 -5.52
C MET A 103 4.16 -4.45 -5.97
N LEU A 104 3.89 -4.36 -7.26
CA LEU A 104 2.84 -3.50 -7.81
C LEU A 104 2.01 -4.28 -8.83
N ASP A 105 0.71 -4.36 -8.57
CA ASP A 105 -0.31 -4.90 -9.46
C ASP A 105 -1.31 -3.82 -9.85
N GLU A 106 -1.63 -3.73 -11.13
CA GLU A 106 -2.89 -3.16 -11.60
C GLU A 106 -3.87 -4.34 -11.73
N PHE A 107 -4.91 -4.34 -10.91
CA PHE A 107 -5.94 -5.39 -10.94
C PHE A 107 -7.18 -4.95 -11.71
N SER A 108 -7.83 -5.95 -12.34
CA SER A 108 -9.13 -5.85 -12.99
C SER A 108 -9.94 -7.07 -12.60
N VAL A 109 -11.06 -6.87 -11.92
CA VAL A 109 -11.85 -7.94 -11.29
C VAL A 109 -13.34 -7.66 -11.41
N SER A 110 -14.10 -8.69 -11.75
CA SER A 110 -15.57 -8.66 -11.76
C SER A 110 -16.11 -9.82 -10.92
N ALA A 111 -17.17 -9.58 -10.14
CA ALA A 111 -17.78 -10.66 -9.36
C ALA A 111 -18.19 -11.85 -10.25
N PRO A 112 -18.06 -13.12 -9.80
CA PRO A 112 -17.70 -13.55 -8.44
C PRO A 112 -16.20 -13.64 -8.16
N ALA A 113 -15.32 -13.28 -9.12
CA ALA A 113 -13.88 -13.27 -8.94
C ALA A 113 -13.46 -12.26 -7.85
N GLY A 114 -12.30 -12.49 -7.21
CA GLY A 114 -11.80 -11.61 -6.16
C GLY A 114 -10.57 -12.16 -5.45
N PHE A 115 -10.28 -11.58 -4.30
CA PHE A 115 -9.20 -12.01 -3.41
C PHE A 115 -9.81 -12.50 -2.09
N PRO A 116 -10.22 -13.80 -2.02
CA PRO A 116 -10.81 -14.36 -0.82
C PRO A 116 -9.79 -14.43 0.32
N ASP A 117 -10.23 -14.88 1.50
CA ASP A 117 -9.45 -14.92 2.74
C ASP A 117 -8.00 -15.34 2.54
N HIS A 118 -7.08 -14.43 2.84
CA HIS A 118 -5.64 -14.65 2.72
C HIS A 118 -4.87 -13.85 3.79
N PRO A 119 -3.71 -14.38 4.24
CA PRO A 119 -2.90 -13.71 5.26
C PRO A 119 -1.92 -12.71 4.65
N HIS A 120 -1.40 -11.79 5.52
CA HIS A 120 -0.20 -11.00 5.26
C HIS A 120 0.62 -10.87 6.54
N ARG A 121 1.97 -10.77 6.44
CA ARG A 121 2.87 -10.44 7.53
C ARG A 121 4.12 -9.72 7.06
N GLY A 122 4.52 -8.67 7.80
CA GLY A 122 5.83 -8.04 7.71
C GLY A 122 5.95 -6.90 6.70
N PHE A 123 4.83 -6.40 6.17
CA PHE A 123 4.79 -5.31 5.18
C PHE A 123 3.46 -4.56 5.23
N GLU A 124 3.31 -3.57 4.36
CA GLU A 124 2.09 -2.79 4.17
C GLU A 124 1.51 -3.06 2.77
N THR A 125 0.18 -3.04 2.66
CA THR A 125 -0.53 -3.04 1.38
C THR A 125 -1.26 -1.72 1.19
N VAL A 126 -1.24 -1.19 -0.03
CA VAL A 126 -1.95 0.02 -0.40
C VAL A 126 -2.86 -0.29 -1.57
N THR A 127 -4.16 -0.29 -1.32
CA THR A 127 -5.18 -0.47 -2.36
C THR A 127 -5.71 0.90 -2.76
N TYR A 128 -5.50 1.30 -4.00
CA TYR A 128 -6.00 2.54 -4.57
C TYR A 128 -6.97 2.23 -5.70
N MET A 129 -8.26 2.59 -5.53
CA MET A 129 -9.30 2.29 -6.51
C MET A 129 -9.28 3.26 -7.68
N LEU A 130 -9.22 2.74 -8.89
CA LEU A 130 -9.31 3.52 -10.13
C LEU A 130 -10.73 3.55 -10.68
N GLU A 131 -11.46 2.42 -10.57
CA GLU A 131 -12.82 2.22 -11.08
C GLU A 131 -13.60 1.25 -10.18
N GLY A 132 -14.93 1.43 -10.04
CA GLY A 132 -15.78 0.52 -9.28
C GLY A 132 -15.62 0.65 -7.77
N ALA A 133 -15.71 -0.48 -7.05
CA ALA A 133 -15.62 -0.53 -5.60
C ALA A 133 -15.15 -1.91 -5.11
N PHE A 134 -14.42 -1.95 -4.00
CA PHE A 134 -14.03 -3.15 -3.28
C PHE A 134 -14.52 -3.11 -1.84
N THR A 135 -15.08 -4.22 -1.36
CA THR A 135 -15.33 -4.45 0.06
C THR A 135 -14.20 -5.29 0.62
N HIS A 136 -13.63 -4.85 1.72
CA HIS A 136 -12.63 -5.57 2.49
C HIS A 136 -13.19 -5.94 3.86
N GLN A 137 -12.74 -7.07 4.38
CA GLN A 137 -13.06 -7.56 5.73
C GLN A 137 -11.82 -8.24 6.30
N ASP A 138 -11.60 -8.11 7.60
CA ASP A 138 -10.52 -8.79 8.27
C ASP A 138 -10.96 -9.55 9.53
N PHE A 139 -10.09 -10.38 10.05
CA PHE A 139 -10.30 -11.18 11.26
C PHE A 139 -10.34 -10.35 12.56
N ALA A 140 -9.96 -9.08 12.53
CA ALA A 140 -10.03 -8.19 13.69
C ALA A 140 -11.40 -7.49 13.80
N GLY A 141 -12.26 -7.67 12.79
CA GLY A 141 -13.60 -7.08 12.72
C GLY A 141 -13.64 -5.77 11.94
N HIS A 142 -12.54 -5.39 11.27
CA HIS A 142 -12.54 -4.27 10.36
C HIS A 142 -13.24 -4.65 9.07
N LYS A 143 -14.19 -3.81 8.62
CA LYS A 143 -14.94 -3.97 7.38
C LYS A 143 -15.23 -2.62 6.78
N GLY A 144 -14.96 -2.46 5.50
CA GLY A 144 -15.19 -1.22 4.77
C GLY A 144 -15.43 -1.45 3.29
N THR A 145 -15.79 -0.38 2.60
CA THR A 145 -15.91 -0.36 1.14
C THR A 145 -15.21 0.87 0.61
N ILE A 146 -14.21 0.66 -0.22
CA ILE A 146 -13.49 1.71 -0.96
C ILE A 146 -14.01 1.77 -2.39
N ARG A 147 -14.19 2.99 -2.91
CA ARG A 147 -14.73 3.31 -4.23
C ARG A 147 -13.69 4.01 -5.10
N ALA A 148 -14.01 4.23 -6.37
CA ALA A 148 -13.11 4.93 -7.28
C ALA A 148 -12.54 6.23 -6.67
N GLY A 149 -11.23 6.32 -6.61
CA GLY A 149 -10.46 7.41 -6.01
C GLY A 149 -10.24 7.30 -4.50
N ASP A 150 -10.82 6.31 -3.81
CA ASP A 150 -10.56 6.04 -2.40
C ASP A 150 -9.29 5.21 -2.23
N LEU A 151 -8.75 5.24 -1.03
CA LEU A 151 -7.50 4.61 -0.63
C LEU A 151 -7.71 3.77 0.65
N GLN A 152 -7.15 2.57 0.68
CA GLN A 152 -6.89 1.82 1.90
C GLN A 152 -5.39 1.55 2.03
N TRP A 153 -4.80 2.03 3.12
CA TRP A 153 -3.43 1.74 3.53
C TRP A 153 -3.46 0.82 4.75
N MET A 154 -3.11 -0.44 4.57
CA MET A 154 -3.12 -1.46 5.61
C MET A 154 -1.69 -1.82 6.00
N THR A 155 -1.32 -1.59 7.26
CA THR A 155 -0.12 -2.16 7.85
C THR A 155 -0.45 -3.57 8.36
N ALA A 156 0.06 -4.61 7.71
CA ALA A 156 -0.16 -5.99 8.14
C ALA A 156 0.67 -6.35 9.39
N GLY A 157 1.87 -5.79 9.52
CA GLY A 157 2.71 -5.96 10.71
C GLY A 157 2.89 -7.42 11.10
N LYS A 158 2.56 -7.77 12.35
CA LYS A 158 2.69 -9.12 12.91
C LYS A 158 1.75 -10.16 12.30
N GLY A 159 0.70 -9.74 11.60
CA GLY A 159 -0.20 -10.62 10.87
C GLY A 159 -1.62 -10.10 10.77
N ILE A 160 -2.21 -10.26 9.60
CA ILE A 160 -3.62 -10.01 9.29
C ILE A 160 -4.13 -11.14 8.40
N ILE A 161 -5.40 -11.49 8.52
CA ILE A 161 -6.13 -12.30 7.53
C ILE A 161 -7.30 -11.45 7.07
N HIS A 162 -7.41 -11.24 5.77
CA HIS A 162 -8.46 -10.42 5.18
C HIS A 162 -8.95 -10.96 3.84
N SER A 163 -10.03 -10.38 3.34
CA SER A 163 -10.55 -10.57 1.99
C SER A 163 -10.81 -9.23 1.33
N GLU A 164 -10.66 -9.19 0.00
CA GLU A 164 -10.94 -8.04 -0.85
C GLU A 164 -11.80 -8.50 -2.03
N MET A 165 -13.07 -8.09 -2.06
CA MET A 165 -14.04 -8.56 -3.04
C MET A 165 -14.71 -7.40 -3.78
N PRO A 166 -15.01 -7.55 -5.10
CA PRO A 166 -15.74 -6.54 -5.86
C PRO A 166 -17.06 -6.20 -5.19
N ALA A 167 -17.36 -4.90 -5.06
CA ALA A 167 -18.57 -4.38 -4.44
C ALA A 167 -19.46 -3.57 -5.42
N ALA A 168 -19.00 -3.38 -6.67
CA ALA A 168 -19.78 -2.75 -7.73
C ALA A 168 -20.00 -3.72 -8.89
N PRO A 169 -21.11 -3.57 -9.63
CA PRO A 169 -21.36 -4.33 -10.85
C PRO A 169 -20.27 -4.06 -11.91
N GLY A 170 -19.99 -5.05 -12.75
CA GLY A 170 -19.02 -4.94 -13.83
C GLY A 170 -17.57 -5.01 -13.37
N GLU A 171 -16.69 -4.36 -14.12
CA GLU A 171 -15.25 -4.37 -13.89
C GLU A 171 -14.86 -3.40 -12.79
N ASN A 172 -14.07 -3.87 -11.83
CA ASN A 172 -13.52 -3.07 -10.73
C ASN A 172 -12.01 -3.05 -10.88
N LYS A 173 -11.41 -1.85 -10.98
CA LYS A 173 -9.98 -1.66 -11.22
C LYS A 173 -9.30 -0.89 -10.09
N GLY A 174 -8.06 -1.22 -9.84
CA GLY A 174 -7.24 -0.52 -8.87
C GLY A 174 -5.78 -0.88 -8.97
N LEU A 175 -5.00 -0.23 -8.12
CA LEU A 175 -3.59 -0.51 -7.92
C LEU A 175 -3.40 -1.10 -6.53
N GLN A 176 -2.64 -2.20 -6.44
CA GLN A 176 -2.22 -2.83 -5.20
C GLN A 176 -0.70 -2.69 -5.08
N LEU A 177 -0.23 -1.89 -4.14
CA LEU A 177 1.19 -1.70 -3.86
C LEU A 177 1.55 -2.38 -2.55
N TRP A 178 2.65 -3.14 -2.52
CA TRP A 178 3.22 -3.69 -1.30
C TRP A 178 4.50 -2.96 -0.93
N ILE A 179 4.57 -2.46 0.31
CA ILE A 179 5.69 -1.68 0.84
C ILE A 179 6.28 -2.44 2.02
N ASN A 180 7.58 -2.70 1.97
CA ASN A 180 8.28 -3.42 3.02
C ASN A 180 8.37 -2.59 4.31
N LEU A 181 8.30 -3.25 5.44
CA LEU A 181 8.59 -2.67 6.76
C LEU A 181 10.03 -2.98 7.17
N SER A 182 10.64 -2.05 7.90
CA SER A 182 11.94 -2.30 8.53
C SER A 182 11.85 -3.46 9.53
N SER A 183 12.96 -4.14 9.79
CA SER A 183 13.02 -5.30 10.70
C SER A 183 12.40 -5.03 12.07
N LYS A 184 12.59 -3.81 12.61
CA LYS A 184 12.02 -3.39 13.90
C LYS A 184 10.49 -3.24 13.88
N ASP A 185 9.90 -3.00 12.69
CA ASP A 185 8.48 -2.68 12.54
C ASP A 185 7.67 -3.87 11.98
N LYS A 186 8.33 -4.94 11.50
CA LYS A 186 7.64 -6.10 10.90
C LYS A 186 6.64 -6.80 11.80
N MET A 187 6.85 -6.73 13.11
CA MET A 187 5.98 -7.37 14.12
C MET A 187 5.12 -6.37 14.88
N MET A 188 4.93 -5.14 14.36
CA MET A 188 4.02 -4.17 14.95
C MET A 188 2.55 -4.60 14.82
N GLU A 189 1.67 -3.99 15.61
CA GLU A 189 0.22 -4.25 15.52
C GLU A 189 -0.33 -3.84 14.15
N PRO A 190 -1.25 -4.62 13.54
CA PRO A 190 -1.95 -4.23 12.35
C PRO A 190 -2.74 -2.92 12.53
N ARG A 191 -2.78 -2.11 11.48
CA ARG A 191 -3.56 -0.86 11.48
C ARG A 191 -3.98 -0.49 10.07
N TYR A 192 -5.00 0.38 9.98
CA TYR A 192 -5.53 0.91 8.72
C TYR A 192 -5.56 2.42 8.71
N GLN A 193 -5.39 2.98 7.52
CA GLN A 193 -5.73 4.35 7.18
C GLN A 193 -6.59 4.28 5.92
N GLU A 194 -7.82 4.75 6.00
CA GLU A 194 -8.75 4.80 4.87
C GLU A 194 -9.09 6.24 4.58
N LEU A 195 -8.89 6.66 3.34
CA LEU A 195 -9.25 7.99 2.88
C LEU A 195 -10.24 7.88 1.74
N GLN A 196 -11.33 8.63 1.87
CA GLN A 196 -12.25 8.83 0.76
C GLN A 196 -11.61 9.79 -0.26
N SER A 197 -11.99 9.65 -1.51
CA SER A 197 -11.49 10.49 -2.60
C SER A 197 -11.59 12.00 -2.34
N LYS A 198 -12.59 12.43 -1.55
CA LYS A 198 -12.78 13.84 -1.15
C LYS A 198 -11.76 14.32 -0.13
N ASP A 199 -11.18 13.40 0.67
CA ASP A 199 -10.24 13.71 1.75
C ASP A 199 -8.77 13.61 1.29
N ILE A 200 -8.53 13.09 0.08
CA ILE A 200 -7.21 13.06 -0.55
C ILE A 200 -6.89 14.47 -1.06
N SER A 201 -5.73 14.99 -0.68
CA SER A 201 -5.21 16.29 -1.15
C SER A 201 -5.07 16.30 -2.67
N LYS A 202 -5.50 17.39 -3.30
CA LYS A 202 -5.49 17.57 -4.77
C LYS A 202 -4.96 18.94 -5.14
N VAL A 203 -4.20 19.00 -6.23
CA VAL A 203 -3.77 20.26 -6.85
C VAL A 203 -4.04 20.15 -8.35
N GLU A 204 -4.51 21.26 -8.93
CA GLU A 204 -4.67 21.40 -10.38
C GLU A 204 -4.03 22.71 -10.79
N ARG A 205 -3.05 22.66 -11.69
CA ARG A 205 -2.29 23.81 -12.15
C ARG A 205 -1.68 23.55 -13.53
N ASP A 206 -1.80 24.50 -14.45
CA ASP A 206 -1.13 24.51 -15.76
C ASP A 206 -1.36 23.22 -16.59
N GLY A 207 -2.58 22.67 -16.54
CA GLY A 207 -2.95 21.44 -17.23
C GLY A 207 -2.46 20.17 -16.56
N VAL A 208 -1.92 20.27 -15.35
CA VAL A 208 -1.51 19.14 -14.49
C VAL A 208 -2.47 19.03 -13.33
N ALA A 209 -3.10 17.89 -13.17
CA ALA A 209 -3.83 17.53 -11.96
C ALA A 209 -3.07 16.44 -11.20
N VAL A 210 -2.93 16.56 -9.87
CA VAL A 210 -2.30 15.56 -9.01
C VAL A 210 -3.16 15.26 -7.79
N ARG A 211 -3.32 13.97 -7.48
CA ARG A 211 -3.85 13.48 -6.20
C ARG A 211 -2.67 13.01 -5.36
N ILE A 212 -2.54 13.55 -4.15
CA ILE A 212 -1.41 13.32 -3.27
C ILE A 212 -1.82 12.27 -2.25
N ILE A 213 -1.60 10.99 -2.59
CA ILE A 213 -1.95 9.83 -1.77
C ILE A 213 -1.00 9.75 -0.57
N ALA A 214 0.29 9.94 -0.78
CA ALA A 214 1.31 10.05 0.26
C ALA A 214 2.41 11.01 -0.19
N GLY A 215 3.06 11.71 0.75
CA GLY A 215 4.13 12.66 0.47
C GLY A 215 3.62 14.04 0.09
N GLU A 216 4.33 14.72 -0.82
CA GLU A 216 4.10 16.11 -1.16
C GLU A 216 4.22 16.37 -2.67
N SER A 217 3.39 17.27 -3.21
CA SER A 217 3.49 17.82 -4.56
C SER A 217 2.94 19.24 -4.58
N PHE A 218 3.57 20.15 -5.36
CA PHE A 218 3.19 21.57 -5.46
C PHE A 218 3.02 22.28 -4.10
N GLY A 219 3.85 21.90 -3.08
CA GLY A 219 3.79 22.47 -1.73
C GLY A 219 2.61 21.99 -0.88
N VAL A 220 1.83 21.02 -1.37
CA VAL A 220 0.69 20.43 -0.65
C VAL A 220 1.06 19.02 -0.19
N GLN A 221 0.79 18.72 1.08
CA GLN A 221 1.08 17.43 1.70
C GLN A 221 -0.17 16.54 1.79
N SER A 222 0.06 15.23 1.75
CA SER A 222 -0.94 14.22 2.09
C SER A 222 -1.15 14.13 3.60
N PRO A 223 -2.38 13.84 4.08
CA PRO A 223 -2.63 13.51 5.47
C PRO A 223 -2.20 12.09 5.87
N VAL A 224 -1.83 11.22 4.91
CA VAL A 224 -1.43 9.82 5.18
C VAL A 224 -0.08 9.77 5.88
N TYR A 225 -0.05 9.07 7.00
CA TYR A 225 1.20 8.71 7.68
C TYR A 225 1.80 7.45 7.07
N THR A 226 3.07 7.47 6.71
CA THR A 226 3.79 6.33 6.15
C THR A 226 4.81 5.78 7.15
N GLN A 227 4.73 4.48 7.50
CA GLN A 227 5.69 3.84 8.41
C GLN A 227 7.08 3.76 7.75
N THR A 228 7.13 3.28 6.52
CA THR A 228 8.29 3.44 5.64
C THR A 228 8.08 4.73 4.83
N PRO A 229 8.97 5.73 4.93
CA PRO A 229 8.80 7.01 4.22
C PRO A 229 8.54 6.79 2.73
N THR A 230 7.39 7.21 2.26
CA THR A 230 6.88 6.93 0.91
C THR A 230 6.17 8.14 0.32
N MET A 231 6.39 8.38 -0.96
CA MET A 231 5.63 9.27 -1.83
C MET A 231 4.78 8.41 -2.77
N TYR A 232 3.51 8.77 -2.94
CA TYR A 232 2.59 8.16 -3.88
C TYR A 232 1.68 9.24 -4.46
N LEU A 233 1.89 9.57 -5.73
CA LEU A 233 1.25 10.68 -6.44
C LEU A 233 0.56 10.14 -7.70
N ASP A 234 -0.73 10.46 -7.90
CA ASP A 234 -1.49 10.13 -9.11
C ASP A 234 -1.65 11.39 -9.96
N PHE A 235 -0.90 11.45 -11.05
CA PHE A 235 -0.87 12.56 -11.97
C PHE A 235 -1.78 12.33 -13.18
N THR A 236 -2.45 13.39 -13.62
CA THR A 236 -3.08 13.49 -14.94
C THR A 236 -2.58 14.75 -15.64
N LEU A 237 -1.94 14.57 -16.79
CA LEU A 237 -1.41 15.65 -17.62
C LEU A 237 -2.27 15.83 -18.86
N SER A 238 -2.78 17.03 -19.10
CA SER A 238 -3.43 17.41 -20.35
C SER A 238 -2.45 17.36 -21.53
N PRO A 239 -2.92 17.26 -22.80
CA PRO A 239 -2.06 17.39 -23.97
C PRO A 239 -1.19 18.67 -23.94
N GLY A 240 0.09 18.52 -24.20
CA GLY A 240 1.07 19.62 -24.21
C GLY A 240 1.56 20.06 -22.82
N SER A 241 1.03 19.52 -21.73
CA SER A 241 1.46 19.86 -20.36
C SER A 241 2.73 19.12 -19.95
N GLN A 242 3.41 19.69 -18.97
CA GLN A 242 4.60 19.12 -18.35
C GLN A 242 4.57 19.30 -16.82
N VAL A 243 5.26 18.42 -16.11
CA VAL A 243 5.40 18.52 -14.66
C VAL A 243 6.85 18.24 -14.24
N HIS A 244 7.29 18.96 -13.19
CA HIS A 244 8.57 18.78 -12.52
C HIS A 244 8.27 18.36 -11.08
N GLN A 245 8.58 17.11 -10.71
CA GLN A 245 8.32 16.61 -9.38
C GLN A 245 9.63 16.29 -8.65
N ARG A 246 9.84 16.94 -7.52
CA ARG A 246 10.97 16.65 -6.63
C ARG A 246 10.80 15.28 -5.97
N ILE A 247 11.92 14.57 -5.85
CA ILE A 247 12.02 13.27 -5.18
C ILE A 247 13.30 13.29 -4.34
N PRO A 248 13.29 12.91 -3.04
CA PRO A 248 14.52 12.87 -2.24
C PRO A 248 15.61 12.03 -2.93
N GLU A 249 16.83 12.54 -3.00
CA GLU A 249 17.94 11.92 -3.77
C GLU A 249 18.22 10.47 -3.35
N SER A 250 18.11 10.20 -2.03
CA SER A 250 18.37 8.88 -1.47
C SER A 250 17.26 7.85 -1.69
N TRP A 251 16.13 8.26 -2.29
CA TRP A 251 14.97 7.38 -2.47
C TRP A 251 15.03 6.65 -3.81
N ASN A 252 14.61 5.38 -3.80
CA ASN A 252 14.23 4.71 -5.02
C ASN A 252 12.87 5.21 -5.49
N ALA A 253 12.71 5.33 -6.81
CA ALA A 253 11.45 5.78 -7.38
C ALA A 253 11.17 5.09 -8.71
N PHE A 254 9.89 5.01 -9.03
CA PHE A 254 9.40 4.53 -10.31
C PHE A 254 8.08 5.22 -10.69
N VAL A 255 7.77 5.16 -11.97
CA VAL A 255 6.48 5.56 -12.54
C VAL A 255 5.74 4.32 -12.99
N TYR A 256 4.41 4.27 -12.81
CA TYR A 256 3.54 3.32 -13.50
C TYR A 256 2.52 4.09 -14.34
N ILE A 257 2.51 3.84 -15.65
CA ILE A 257 1.60 4.53 -16.58
C ILE A 257 0.28 3.78 -16.62
N VAL A 258 -0.77 4.44 -16.12
CA VAL A 258 -2.13 3.89 -16.05
C VAL A 258 -2.83 4.03 -17.40
N ASP A 259 -2.76 5.20 -18.02
CA ASP A 259 -3.38 5.47 -19.32
C ASP A 259 -2.59 6.52 -20.10
N GLY A 260 -2.67 6.44 -21.44
CA GLY A 260 -1.96 7.35 -22.32
C GLY A 260 -0.51 6.95 -22.58
N GLU A 261 0.27 7.94 -22.97
CA GLU A 261 1.71 7.81 -23.20
C GLU A 261 2.41 9.13 -22.88
N GLY A 262 3.66 9.07 -22.43
CA GLY A 262 4.45 10.25 -22.07
C GLY A 262 5.95 10.04 -22.13
N VAL A 263 6.68 11.15 -22.06
CA VAL A 263 8.14 11.18 -22.02
C VAL A 263 8.58 11.46 -20.59
N PHE A 264 9.55 10.71 -20.09
CA PHE A 264 9.98 10.72 -18.68
C PHE A 264 11.47 10.91 -18.54
N GLY A 265 11.89 11.90 -17.77
CA GLY A 265 13.27 12.17 -17.35
C GLY A 265 14.13 12.84 -18.41
N ASP A 266 14.26 12.25 -19.59
CA ASP A 266 15.03 12.82 -20.72
C ASP A 266 14.05 13.32 -21.79
N PRO A 267 14.07 14.63 -22.16
CA PRO A 267 13.16 15.16 -23.15
C PRO A 267 13.36 14.57 -24.56
N SER A 268 14.51 13.95 -24.83
CA SER A 268 14.79 13.25 -26.10
C SER A 268 14.39 11.76 -26.09
N ALA A 269 13.96 11.23 -24.94
CA ALA A 269 13.57 9.84 -24.81
C ALA A 269 12.29 9.53 -25.61
N GLU A 270 12.16 8.27 -26.02
CA GLU A 270 10.91 7.77 -26.61
C GLU A 270 9.78 7.76 -25.57
N ALA A 271 8.56 8.08 -26.02
CA ALA A 271 7.39 7.99 -25.19
C ALA A 271 7.17 6.55 -24.69
N ALA A 272 6.77 6.43 -23.43
CA ALA A 272 6.36 5.19 -22.83
C ALA A 272 4.83 5.15 -22.69
N ALA A 273 4.22 4.02 -23.08
CA ALA A 273 2.78 3.84 -23.11
C ALA A 273 2.27 3.19 -21.80
N SER A 274 0.94 3.15 -21.66
CA SER A 274 0.23 2.49 -20.53
C SER A 274 0.73 1.08 -20.23
N HIS A 275 0.52 0.67 -18.98
CA HIS A 275 0.95 -0.62 -18.41
C HIS A 275 2.47 -0.84 -18.37
N HIS A 276 3.27 0.22 -18.46
CA HIS A 276 4.70 0.16 -18.21
C HIS A 276 5.06 0.72 -16.84
N ALA A 277 5.93 0.01 -16.12
CA ALA A 277 6.66 0.54 -14.98
C ALA A 277 8.03 1.05 -15.45
N LEU A 278 8.39 2.27 -15.07
CA LEU A 278 9.64 2.94 -15.42
C LEU A 278 10.44 3.16 -14.15
N VAL A 279 11.49 2.41 -13.93
CA VAL A 279 12.40 2.62 -12.78
C VAL A 279 13.29 3.80 -13.08
N LEU A 280 13.36 4.72 -12.14
CA LEU A 280 14.13 5.97 -12.26
C LEU A 280 15.54 5.80 -11.65
N SER A 281 16.52 6.51 -12.23
CA SER A 281 17.87 6.64 -11.69
C SER A 281 17.86 7.35 -10.33
N ALA A 282 18.99 7.41 -9.64
CA ALA A 282 19.22 8.38 -8.56
C ALA A 282 19.11 9.80 -9.11
N GLY A 283 18.77 10.77 -8.24
CA GLY A 283 18.62 12.18 -8.57
C GLY A 283 17.62 12.87 -7.67
N ASP A 284 17.41 14.18 -7.86
CA ASP A 284 16.61 15.06 -7.00
C ASP A 284 15.19 15.33 -7.51
N GLY A 285 14.84 14.80 -8.72
CA GLY A 285 13.47 14.91 -9.25
C GLY A 285 13.34 14.36 -10.68
N VAL A 286 12.13 14.28 -11.17
CA VAL A 286 11.80 13.82 -12.52
C VAL A 286 10.97 14.86 -13.27
N GLU A 287 11.27 15.01 -14.54
CA GLU A 287 10.48 15.80 -15.47
C GLU A 287 9.63 14.86 -16.33
N VAL A 288 8.40 15.25 -16.59
CA VAL A 288 7.46 14.47 -17.41
C VAL A 288 6.74 15.37 -18.38
N TRP A 289 6.65 14.94 -19.63
CA TRP A 289 5.95 15.67 -20.71
C TRP A 289 4.86 14.78 -21.31
N ASN A 290 3.67 15.36 -21.46
CA ASN A 290 2.64 14.80 -22.31
C ASN A 290 2.68 15.48 -23.70
N ARG A 291 3.27 14.83 -24.67
CA ARG A 291 3.34 15.30 -26.07
C ARG A 291 2.27 14.68 -26.96
N ALA A 292 1.45 13.79 -26.42
CA ALA A 292 0.35 13.14 -27.13
C ALA A 292 -0.87 14.07 -27.23
N ALA A 293 -1.81 13.73 -28.12
CA ALA A 293 -3.07 14.47 -28.30
C ALA A 293 -4.16 14.08 -27.28
N ARG A 294 -3.86 13.18 -26.34
CA ARG A 294 -4.77 12.69 -25.29
C ARG A 294 -4.14 12.83 -23.91
N PRO A 295 -4.93 12.86 -22.83
CA PRO A 295 -4.39 12.90 -21.47
C PRO A 295 -3.46 11.73 -21.19
N LEU A 296 -2.44 12.01 -20.38
CA LEU A 296 -1.54 11.02 -19.79
C LEU A 296 -1.88 10.88 -18.30
N ARG A 297 -2.17 9.65 -17.83
CA ARG A 297 -2.32 9.35 -16.40
C ARG A 297 -1.26 8.37 -15.94
N PHE A 298 -0.57 8.71 -14.86
CA PHE A 298 0.45 7.84 -14.27
C PHE A 298 0.53 8.04 -12.75
N VAL A 299 1.01 7.04 -12.06
CA VAL A 299 1.40 7.18 -10.66
C VAL A 299 2.92 7.28 -10.57
N LEU A 300 3.41 8.24 -9.77
CA LEU A 300 4.81 8.36 -9.38
C LEU A 300 4.93 7.90 -7.93
N ILE A 301 5.75 6.88 -7.70
CA ILE A 301 5.93 6.27 -6.39
C ILE A 301 7.43 6.32 -6.06
N GLY A 302 7.75 6.87 -4.89
CA GLY A 302 9.11 6.93 -4.35
C GLY A 302 9.13 6.51 -2.89
N GLY A 303 10.23 5.91 -2.43
CA GLY A 303 10.36 5.49 -1.04
C GLY A 303 11.79 5.38 -0.57
N GLN A 304 11.98 5.59 0.72
CA GLN A 304 13.28 5.44 1.36
C GLN A 304 13.68 3.96 1.39
N PRO A 305 14.79 3.56 0.76
CA PRO A 305 15.24 2.18 0.79
C PRO A 305 15.62 1.78 2.22
N LEU A 306 15.19 0.59 2.63
CA LEU A 306 15.47 0.03 3.96
C LEU A 306 16.87 -0.54 4.05
N LYS A 307 17.43 -1.03 2.93
CA LYS A 307 18.76 -1.66 2.83
C LYS A 307 18.90 -2.86 3.77
N GLU A 308 17.81 -3.58 3.98
CA GLU A 308 17.74 -4.78 4.81
C GLU A 308 17.52 -6.02 3.93
N PRO A 309 17.94 -7.22 4.38
CA PRO A 309 17.62 -8.46 3.69
C PRO A 309 16.11 -8.66 3.56
N VAL A 310 15.68 -9.15 2.39
CA VAL A 310 14.28 -9.48 2.09
C VAL A 310 14.18 -10.95 1.76
N VAL A 311 13.44 -11.70 2.58
CA VAL A 311 13.04 -13.08 2.29
C VAL A 311 11.53 -13.12 2.21
N GLN A 312 11.01 -13.55 1.05
CA GLN A 312 9.58 -13.61 0.79
C GLN A 312 9.15 -15.03 0.46
N TYR A 313 8.04 -15.46 1.07
CA TYR A 313 7.34 -16.68 0.72
C TYR A 313 5.83 -16.39 0.66
N GLY A 314 5.31 -16.26 -0.56
CA GLY A 314 3.93 -15.85 -0.78
C GLY A 314 3.62 -14.52 -0.07
N PRO A 315 2.63 -14.51 0.85
CA PRO A 315 2.16 -13.32 1.57
C PRO A 315 2.95 -13.02 2.86
N PHE A 316 4.09 -13.66 3.08
CA PHE A 316 4.97 -13.42 4.22
C PHE A 316 6.29 -12.82 3.76
N VAL A 317 6.68 -11.69 4.33
CA VAL A 317 7.92 -10.98 4.01
C VAL A 317 8.68 -10.66 5.29
N MET A 318 9.82 -11.34 5.46
CA MET A 318 10.66 -11.23 6.65
C MET A 318 12.11 -10.96 6.23
N ASN A 319 13.04 -10.93 7.19
CA ASN A 319 14.46 -10.68 6.91
C ASN A 319 15.29 -11.97 6.79
N THR A 320 14.80 -13.11 7.33
CA THR A 320 15.51 -14.39 7.32
C THR A 320 14.57 -15.56 6.98
N GLN A 321 15.15 -16.65 6.47
CA GLN A 321 14.40 -17.88 6.20
C GLN A 321 13.78 -18.48 7.46
N ALA A 322 14.46 -18.38 8.61
CA ALA A 322 13.93 -18.84 9.89
C ALA A 322 12.68 -18.07 10.31
N GLN A 323 12.66 -16.75 10.09
CA GLN A 323 11.48 -15.93 10.36
C GLN A 323 10.31 -16.26 9.39
N ILE A 324 10.57 -16.61 8.14
CA ILE A 324 9.55 -17.11 7.22
C ILE A 324 8.97 -18.42 7.70
N GLN A 325 9.82 -19.38 8.11
CA GLN A 325 9.36 -20.66 8.68
C GLN A 325 8.46 -20.42 9.91
N GLN A 326 8.89 -19.52 10.81
CA GLN A 326 8.09 -19.13 11.97
C GLN A 326 6.74 -18.50 11.57
N ALA A 327 6.72 -17.63 10.53
CA ALA A 327 5.48 -17.01 10.04
C ALA A 327 4.48 -18.04 9.50
N ILE A 328 4.97 -19.07 8.80
CA ILE A 328 4.15 -20.18 8.31
C ILE A 328 3.57 -20.98 9.47
N GLU A 329 4.39 -21.31 10.49
CA GLU A 329 3.94 -22.01 11.68
C GLU A 329 2.92 -21.21 12.48
N ASP A 330 3.18 -19.90 12.68
CA ASP A 330 2.27 -19.02 13.40
C ASP A 330 0.90 -18.92 12.72
N TYR A 331 0.88 -18.82 11.39
CA TYR A 331 -0.36 -18.85 10.60
C TYR A 331 -1.09 -20.19 10.73
N ASN A 332 -0.38 -21.31 10.54
CA ASN A 332 -0.97 -22.67 10.57
C ASN A 332 -1.53 -23.03 11.95
N TYR A 333 -0.90 -22.56 13.02
CA TYR A 333 -1.31 -22.83 14.41
C TYR A 333 -2.07 -21.68 15.05
N CYS A 334 -2.43 -20.65 14.29
CA CYS A 334 -3.19 -19.49 14.76
C CYS A 334 -2.57 -18.87 16.03
N LYS A 335 -1.29 -18.47 15.96
CA LYS A 335 -0.54 -17.87 17.09
C LYS A 335 0.29 -16.66 16.63
N ASN A 336 0.83 -15.89 17.58
CA ASN A 336 1.75 -14.75 17.35
C ASN A 336 1.27 -13.75 16.30
N GLY A 337 -0.01 -13.31 16.38
CA GLY A 337 -0.63 -12.36 15.49
C GLY A 337 -1.75 -12.93 14.62
N PHE A 338 -1.94 -14.27 14.62
CA PHE A 338 -3.02 -14.95 13.86
C PHE A 338 -4.08 -15.60 14.76
N GLU A 339 -4.12 -15.31 16.06
CA GLU A 339 -5.01 -15.95 17.04
C GLU A 339 -6.49 -15.83 16.65
N LYS A 340 -6.89 -14.67 16.13
CA LYS A 340 -8.26 -14.38 15.71
C LYS A 340 -8.67 -15.13 14.43
N GLY A 341 -7.71 -15.63 13.66
CA GLY A 341 -7.95 -16.38 12.43
C GLY A 341 -8.55 -17.76 12.62
N LYS A 342 -8.48 -18.32 13.84
CA LYS A 342 -8.87 -19.72 14.12
C LYS A 342 -10.30 -20.09 13.71
N HIS A 343 -11.23 -19.15 13.82
CA HIS A 343 -12.65 -19.35 13.55
C HIS A 343 -13.23 -18.30 12.61
N TRP A 344 -12.35 -17.50 12.00
CA TRP A 344 -12.79 -16.42 11.14
C TRP A 344 -12.88 -16.89 9.68
N ALA A 345 -13.95 -16.43 9.05
CA ALA A 345 -14.13 -16.45 7.59
C ALA A 345 -14.88 -15.17 7.20
N SER A 346 -14.52 -14.59 6.07
CA SER A 346 -15.24 -13.44 5.56
C SER A 346 -16.69 -13.78 5.24
N GLN A 347 -17.57 -12.84 5.49
CA GLN A 347 -18.97 -12.91 5.04
C GLN A 347 -19.00 -12.44 3.58
N GLN A 348 -19.12 -13.38 2.66
CA GLN A 348 -19.26 -13.10 1.23
C GLN A 348 -20.71 -12.79 0.86
#